data_6165ed76da3a608bc2cce1a7b13f74ea
#
_entry.id   6165ed76da3a608bc2cce1a7b13f74ea
#
_cell.length_a   1.000
_cell.length_b   1.000
_cell.length_c   1.000
_cell.angle_alpha   90.00
_cell.angle_beta   90.00
_cell.angle_gamma   90.00
#
_symmetry.space_group_name_H-M   'P 1'
#
loop_
_entity.id
_entity.type
_entity.pdbx_description
1 polymer ?
#
loop_
_entity_poly.entity_id
_entity_poly.type
_entity_poly.pdbx_seq_one_letter_code
_entity_poly.pdbx_strand_id
1 'polypeptide(L)'
;MSENKGLGSVLRLWRDRITPETAGISHGGRRRVPGLRREELGLLAGVSADYIRRLEQGHGRPSREVLEALARALRLSREDYEYFCVLAGYSPVADGSVPQHVGPGAQRLLSRLTDIPVCVCDAAWTVILWNEAWASVMGCGPAPGPGRDRNVAWRLFAGVPGALFRSSGQTERFEATVVADLRKAVAKYPADVGLSSLVADLTSCSRRFRALWMKGDGTSIRAEQVVVRHHDVGEIDVDLDTMAFDDGDLRFIFFTAAPGTVDAVRLAAAGTRRPPV
;
A
#
# COMPACT_ATOMS: atom_id res chain seq x y z
N MET A 1 -14.31 23.01 -25.21
CA MET A 1 -15.08 23.13 -23.96
C MET A 1 -16.00 21.94 -23.69
N SER A 2 -15.80 20.78 -24.31
CA SER A 2 -16.70 19.61 -24.20
C SER A 2 -16.09 18.39 -23.49
N GLU A 3 -14.81 18.43 -23.10
CA GLU A 3 -14.08 17.23 -22.67
C GLU A 3 -14.31 16.79 -21.21
N ASN A 4 -14.82 17.66 -20.37
CA ASN A 4 -14.94 17.36 -18.93
C ASN A 4 -16.33 16.90 -18.46
N LYS A 5 -17.32 16.83 -19.33
CA LYS A 5 -18.67 16.34 -18.96
C LYS A 5 -18.68 14.86 -18.58
N GLY A 6 -17.81 14.06 -19.19
CA GLY A 6 -17.66 12.65 -18.88
C GLY A 6 -17.16 12.41 -17.45
N LEU A 7 -16.11 13.15 -17.03
CA LEU A 7 -15.54 13.06 -15.70
C LEU A 7 -16.58 13.34 -14.60
N GLY A 8 -17.33 14.45 -14.74
CA GLY A 8 -18.31 14.86 -13.76
C GLY A 8 -19.47 13.88 -13.62
N SER A 9 -19.92 13.31 -14.73
CA SER A 9 -21.01 12.31 -14.74
C SER A 9 -20.58 11.02 -14.05
N VAL A 10 -19.35 10.55 -14.32
CA VAL A 10 -18.80 9.32 -13.76
C VAL A 10 -18.49 9.50 -12.27
N LEU A 11 -17.92 10.64 -11.86
CA LEU A 11 -17.67 10.98 -10.46
C LEU A 11 -18.97 10.95 -9.64
N ARG A 12 -20.05 11.55 -10.18
CA ARG A 12 -21.35 11.52 -9.54
C ARG A 12 -21.91 10.09 -9.43
N LEU A 13 -21.82 9.30 -10.49
CA LEU A 13 -22.29 7.91 -10.52
C LEU A 13 -21.60 7.10 -9.43
N TRP A 14 -20.28 7.18 -9.32
CA TRP A 14 -19.52 6.45 -8.31
C TRP A 14 -19.83 6.93 -6.90
N ARG A 15 -19.95 8.23 -6.66
CA ARG A 15 -20.36 8.78 -5.37
C ARG A 15 -21.75 8.28 -4.94
N ASP A 16 -22.69 8.20 -5.87
CA ASP A 16 -24.06 7.75 -5.61
C ASP A 16 -24.13 6.21 -5.34
N ARG A 17 -23.11 5.45 -5.75
CA ARG A 17 -23.00 3.98 -5.51
C ARG A 17 -22.42 3.62 -4.15
N ILE A 18 -21.57 4.44 -3.57
CA ILE A 18 -20.88 4.15 -2.31
C ILE A 18 -21.77 4.58 -1.14
N THR A 19 -22.14 3.62 -0.29
CA THR A 19 -22.87 3.96 0.95
C THR A 19 -21.90 4.50 2.01
N PRO A 20 -22.37 5.35 2.92
CA PRO A 20 -21.52 5.89 4.00
C PRO A 20 -20.92 4.81 4.89
N GLU A 21 -21.70 3.76 5.17
CA GLU A 21 -21.23 2.62 5.97
C GLU A 21 -20.05 1.93 5.28
N THR A 22 -20.13 1.77 3.95
CA THR A 22 -19.03 1.21 3.15
C THR A 22 -17.79 2.12 3.18
N ALA A 23 -18.01 3.44 3.27
CA ALA A 23 -16.94 4.44 3.37
C ALA A 23 -16.41 4.64 4.81
N GLY A 24 -16.95 3.92 5.80
CA GLY A 24 -16.52 4.01 7.20
C GLY A 24 -17.10 5.23 7.94
N ILE A 25 -18.18 5.85 7.42
CA ILE A 25 -18.83 7.00 8.03
C ILE A 25 -20.04 6.52 8.83
N SER A 26 -20.01 6.70 10.16
CA SER A 26 -21.15 6.40 11.03
C SER A 26 -22.24 7.44 10.88
N HIS A 27 -23.51 7.00 10.75
CA HIS A 27 -24.64 7.90 10.63
C HIS A 27 -25.70 7.69 11.69
N GLY A 28 -26.14 8.79 12.31
CA GLY A 28 -27.38 8.86 13.08
C GLY A 28 -28.42 9.65 12.29
N GLY A 29 -29.35 8.97 11.57
CA GLY A 29 -30.48 9.64 10.98
C GLY A 29 -30.98 9.08 9.64
N ARG A 30 -32.26 9.40 9.30
CA ARG A 30 -32.96 8.97 8.08
C ARG A 30 -32.40 9.73 6.86
N ARG A 31 -31.84 9.00 5.86
CA ARG A 31 -31.26 9.58 4.64
C ARG A 31 -32.25 9.63 3.50
N ARG A 32 -32.18 10.71 2.70
CA ARG A 32 -32.94 10.84 1.42
C ARG A 32 -32.19 10.29 0.22
N VAL A 33 -30.86 10.10 0.32
CA VAL A 33 -30.00 9.64 -0.78
C VAL A 33 -29.13 8.49 -0.27
N PRO A 34 -29.05 7.36 -0.98
CA PRO A 34 -28.30 6.18 -0.53
C PRO A 34 -26.79 6.35 -0.61
N GLY A 35 -26.27 7.18 -1.52
CA GLY A 35 -24.85 7.40 -1.72
C GLY A 35 -24.21 8.45 -0.82
N LEU A 36 -22.90 8.66 -0.98
CA LEU A 36 -22.15 9.71 -0.27
C LEU A 36 -22.65 11.11 -0.65
N ARG A 37 -22.74 12.02 0.33
CA ARG A 37 -22.91 13.45 0.06
C ARG A 37 -21.59 14.06 -0.42
N ARG A 38 -21.64 15.21 -1.09
CA ARG A 38 -20.41 15.92 -1.53
C ARG A 38 -19.51 16.30 -0.38
N GLU A 39 -20.11 16.69 0.75
CA GLU A 39 -19.42 17.02 2.00
C GLU A 39 -18.65 15.80 2.54
N GLU A 40 -19.28 14.63 2.51
CA GLU A 40 -18.70 13.36 2.98
C GLU A 40 -17.56 12.90 2.06
N LEU A 41 -17.76 12.93 0.74
CA LEU A 41 -16.72 12.64 -0.21
C LEU A 41 -15.56 13.64 -0.10
N GLY A 42 -15.87 14.93 0.08
CA GLY A 42 -14.88 15.98 0.28
C GLY A 42 -14.01 15.73 1.51
N LEU A 43 -14.64 15.35 2.65
CA LEU A 43 -13.93 15.00 3.88
C LEU A 43 -12.99 13.80 3.67
N LEU A 44 -13.47 12.73 3.03
CA LEU A 44 -12.69 11.52 2.76
C LEU A 44 -11.52 11.77 1.79
N ALA A 45 -11.71 12.65 0.82
CA ALA A 45 -10.71 12.96 -0.20
C ALA A 45 -9.82 14.18 0.14
N GLY A 46 -10.07 14.85 1.28
CA GLY A 46 -9.31 16.04 1.67
C GLY A 46 -9.55 17.26 0.77
N VAL A 47 -10.75 17.38 0.17
CA VAL A 47 -11.11 18.49 -0.72
C VAL A 47 -12.46 19.12 -0.32
N SER A 48 -12.73 20.35 -0.74
CA SER A 48 -14.00 21.01 -0.41
C SER A 48 -15.19 20.41 -1.17
N ALA A 49 -16.38 20.46 -0.54
CA ALA A 49 -17.63 20.05 -1.20
C ALA A 49 -17.94 20.88 -2.46
N ASP A 50 -17.54 22.16 -2.46
CA ASP A 50 -17.68 23.04 -3.61
C ASP A 50 -16.77 22.61 -4.75
N TYR A 51 -15.56 22.15 -4.45
CA TYR A 51 -14.66 21.59 -5.44
C TYR A 51 -15.24 20.31 -6.09
N ILE A 52 -15.81 19.39 -5.27
CA ILE A 52 -16.53 18.21 -5.79
C ILE A 52 -17.69 18.64 -6.71
N ARG A 53 -18.50 19.64 -6.28
CA ARG A 53 -19.60 20.18 -7.10
C ARG A 53 -19.11 20.70 -8.45
N ARG A 54 -18.02 21.45 -8.47
CA ARG A 54 -17.42 21.98 -9.70
C ARG A 54 -16.93 20.87 -10.63
N LEU A 55 -16.30 19.85 -10.08
CA LEU A 55 -15.86 18.68 -10.88
C LEU A 55 -17.06 17.93 -11.48
N GLU A 56 -18.12 17.69 -10.68
CA GLU A 56 -19.35 17.05 -11.18
C GLU A 56 -20.05 17.86 -12.28
N GLN A 57 -19.88 19.18 -12.28
CA GLN A 57 -20.40 20.09 -13.32
C GLN A 57 -19.49 20.19 -14.55
N GLY A 58 -18.34 19.50 -14.52
CA GLY A 58 -17.35 19.55 -15.60
C GLY A 58 -16.46 20.81 -15.57
N HIS A 59 -16.45 21.53 -14.43
CA HIS A 59 -15.65 22.73 -14.26
C HIS A 59 -14.34 22.41 -13.52
N GLY A 60 -13.23 22.59 -14.21
CA GLY A 60 -11.90 22.37 -13.67
C GLY A 60 -11.30 21.01 -14.05
N ARG A 61 -9.99 20.92 -13.95
CA ARG A 61 -9.21 19.70 -14.13
C ARG A 61 -8.59 19.35 -12.76
N PRO A 62 -8.94 18.20 -12.17
CA PRO A 62 -8.33 17.78 -10.91
C PRO A 62 -6.85 17.44 -11.12
N SER A 63 -6.00 17.69 -10.15
CA SER A 63 -4.62 17.19 -10.16
C SER A 63 -4.58 15.67 -9.98
N ARG A 64 -3.43 15.04 -10.26
CA ARG A 64 -3.27 13.58 -10.11
C ARG A 64 -3.47 13.16 -8.65
N GLU A 65 -2.95 13.94 -7.70
CA GLU A 65 -3.12 13.72 -6.25
C GLU A 65 -4.60 13.75 -5.83
N VAL A 66 -5.37 14.66 -6.41
CA VAL A 66 -6.82 14.74 -6.16
C VAL A 66 -7.55 13.55 -6.76
N LEU A 67 -7.18 13.10 -7.97
CA LEU A 67 -7.75 11.90 -8.58
C LEU A 67 -7.48 10.65 -7.71
N GLU A 68 -6.28 10.50 -7.21
CA GLU A 68 -5.90 9.41 -6.30
C GLU A 68 -6.69 9.47 -4.99
N ALA A 69 -6.82 10.67 -4.39
CA ALA A 69 -7.60 10.85 -3.17
C ALA A 69 -9.09 10.52 -3.37
N LEU A 70 -9.68 10.95 -4.50
CA LEU A 70 -11.05 10.62 -4.87
C LEU A 70 -11.21 9.12 -5.17
N ALA A 71 -10.25 8.50 -5.87
CA ALA A 71 -10.28 7.07 -6.16
C ALA A 71 -10.25 6.22 -4.89
N ARG A 72 -9.41 6.58 -3.90
CA ARG A 72 -9.38 5.93 -2.59
C ARG A 72 -10.70 6.09 -1.85
N ALA A 73 -11.22 7.32 -1.78
CA ALA A 73 -12.49 7.63 -1.11
C ALA A 73 -13.68 6.88 -1.73
N LEU A 74 -13.69 6.75 -3.04
CA LEU A 74 -14.72 6.05 -3.83
C LEU A 74 -14.44 4.56 -4.01
N ARG A 75 -13.34 4.05 -3.47
CA ARG A 75 -12.92 2.64 -3.59
C ARG A 75 -12.97 2.13 -5.03
N LEU A 76 -12.44 2.91 -5.95
CA LEU A 76 -12.41 2.54 -7.37
C LEU A 76 -11.51 1.32 -7.59
N SER A 77 -11.89 0.48 -8.57
CA SER A 77 -10.97 -0.52 -9.11
C SER A 77 -9.82 0.17 -9.86
N ARG A 78 -8.79 -0.60 -10.20
CA ARG A 78 -7.69 -0.10 -11.04
C ARG A 78 -8.21 0.38 -12.40
N GLU A 79 -9.06 -0.42 -13.03
CA GLU A 79 -9.67 -0.09 -14.33
C GLU A 79 -10.50 1.20 -14.25
N ASP A 80 -11.33 1.35 -13.20
CA ASP A 80 -12.12 2.55 -12.98
C ASP A 80 -11.22 3.77 -12.73
N TYR A 81 -10.11 3.61 -11.98
CA TYR A 81 -9.15 4.69 -11.76
C TYR A 81 -8.42 5.09 -13.04
N GLU A 82 -7.96 4.12 -13.84
CA GLU A 82 -7.34 4.39 -15.14
C GLU A 82 -8.32 5.13 -16.06
N TYR A 83 -9.58 4.68 -16.10
CA TYR A 83 -10.64 5.37 -16.84
C TYR A 83 -10.88 6.79 -16.31
N PHE A 84 -10.86 6.99 -15.00
CA PHE A 84 -11.00 8.31 -14.36
C PHE A 84 -9.87 9.25 -14.74
N CYS A 85 -8.63 8.75 -14.79
CA CYS A 85 -7.46 9.49 -15.27
C CYS A 85 -7.63 9.92 -16.72
N VAL A 86 -8.06 9.00 -17.60
CA VAL A 86 -8.32 9.31 -19.02
C VAL A 86 -9.36 10.42 -19.16
N LEU A 87 -10.48 10.33 -18.42
CA LEU A 87 -11.51 11.36 -18.44
C LEU A 87 -11.02 12.73 -17.93
N ALA A 88 -10.03 12.74 -17.02
CA ALA A 88 -9.39 13.94 -16.53
C ALA A 88 -8.32 14.51 -17.51
N GLY A 89 -8.14 13.85 -18.67
CA GLY A 89 -7.13 14.22 -19.68
C GLY A 89 -5.70 13.86 -19.26
N TYR A 90 -5.55 12.87 -18.41
CA TYR A 90 -4.26 12.21 -18.16
C TYR A 90 -4.17 10.94 -18.99
N SER A 91 -3.00 10.63 -19.50
CA SER A 91 -2.77 9.31 -20.07
C SER A 91 -3.10 8.24 -19.01
N PRO A 92 -3.71 7.10 -19.41
CA PRO A 92 -3.84 5.96 -18.51
C PRO A 92 -2.50 5.71 -17.84
N VAL A 93 -2.50 5.19 -16.61
CA VAL A 93 -1.29 4.92 -15.80
C VAL A 93 -0.31 3.93 -16.48
N ALA A 94 -0.48 3.67 -17.75
CA ALA A 94 0.48 3.04 -18.65
C ALA A 94 1.80 3.82 -18.81
N ASP A 95 1.97 4.99 -18.16
CA ASP A 95 3.19 5.80 -18.26
C ASP A 95 4.36 5.26 -17.42
N GLY A 96 4.40 3.95 -17.21
CA GLY A 96 5.59 3.34 -16.60
C GLY A 96 5.86 3.77 -15.15
N SER A 97 4.85 4.20 -14.40
CA SER A 97 4.96 4.51 -12.96
C SER A 97 4.39 3.40 -12.08
N VAL A 98 5.00 3.19 -10.92
CA VAL A 98 4.55 2.19 -9.93
C VAL A 98 3.15 2.56 -9.42
N PRO A 99 2.14 1.66 -9.54
CA PRO A 99 0.82 1.92 -9.00
C PRO A 99 0.85 2.03 -7.47
N GLN A 100 0.30 3.11 -6.93
CA GLN A 100 0.13 3.29 -5.48
C GLN A 100 -1.33 3.11 -5.03
N HIS A 101 -2.19 2.73 -5.96
CA HIS A 101 -3.60 2.53 -5.67
C HIS A 101 -3.86 1.10 -5.18
N VAL A 102 -4.50 1.01 -4.02
CA VAL A 102 -4.97 -0.28 -3.47
C VAL A 102 -6.44 -0.43 -3.83
N GLY A 103 -6.74 -1.37 -4.71
CA GLY A 103 -8.10 -1.65 -5.16
C GLY A 103 -9.04 -2.10 -4.02
N PRO A 104 -10.36 -2.02 -4.21
CA PRO A 104 -11.34 -2.33 -3.17
C PRO A 104 -11.29 -3.78 -2.70
N GLY A 105 -10.84 -4.70 -3.55
CA GLY A 105 -10.64 -6.12 -3.21
C GLY A 105 -9.58 -6.29 -2.13
N ALA A 106 -8.41 -5.69 -2.34
CA ALA A 106 -7.29 -5.71 -1.40
C ALA A 106 -7.64 -5.00 -0.08
N GLN A 107 -8.33 -3.87 -0.14
CA GLN A 107 -8.81 -3.15 1.06
C GLN A 107 -9.79 -3.99 1.88
N ARG A 108 -10.77 -4.65 1.23
CA ARG A 108 -11.72 -5.54 1.92
C ARG A 108 -11.02 -6.74 2.54
N LEU A 109 -10.06 -7.34 1.85
CA LEU A 109 -9.30 -8.46 2.39
C LEU A 109 -8.57 -8.03 3.67
N LEU A 110 -7.82 -6.93 3.62
CA LEU A 110 -7.07 -6.42 4.76
C LEU A 110 -7.97 -6.07 5.95
N SER A 111 -9.13 -5.46 5.71
CA SER A 111 -10.09 -5.11 6.77
C SER A 111 -10.76 -6.32 7.44
N ARG A 112 -10.73 -7.50 6.82
CA ARG A 112 -11.28 -8.75 7.37
C ARG A 112 -10.25 -9.62 8.07
N LEU A 113 -8.97 -9.39 7.78
CA LEU A 113 -7.86 -10.09 8.42
C LEU A 113 -7.44 -9.34 9.68
N THR A 114 -8.26 -9.42 10.74
CA THR A 114 -8.02 -8.69 12.00
C THR A 114 -6.96 -9.34 12.87
N ASP A 115 -6.86 -10.67 12.83
CA ASP A 115 -6.04 -11.46 13.76
C ASP A 115 -4.71 -11.92 13.14
N ILE A 116 -4.56 -11.77 11.82
CA ILE A 116 -3.34 -12.11 11.10
C ILE A 116 -2.61 -10.81 10.76
N PRO A 117 -1.40 -10.57 11.29
CA PRO A 117 -0.62 -9.40 10.94
C PRO A 117 -0.29 -9.38 9.44
N VAL A 118 -0.71 -8.33 8.74
CA VAL A 118 -0.53 -8.18 7.29
C VAL A 118 -0.14 -6.77 6.94
N CYS A 119 0.87 -6.62 6.07
CA CYS A 119 1.13 -5.37 5.37
C CYS A 119 1.10 -5.57 3.85
N VAL A 120 0.89 -4.48 3.14
CA VAL A 120 0.84 -4.43 1.67
C VAL A 120 1.92 -3.50 1.18
N CYS A 121 2.77 -4.00 0.30
CA CYS A 121 3.79 -3.22 -0.39
C CYS A 121 3.44 -3.04 -1.87
N ASP A 122 3.88 -1.92 -2.44
CA ASP A 122 3.89 -1.69 -3.88
C ASP A 122 5.05 -2.44 -4.58
N ALA A 123 5.16 -2.28 -5.90
CA ALA A 123 6.23 -2.90 -6.70
C ALA A 123 7.64 -2.43 -6.31
N ALA A 124 7.77 -1.24 -5.70
CA ALA A 124 9.03 -0.70 -5.20
C ALA A 124 9.37 -1.12 -3.76
N TRP A 125 8.61 -2.04 -3.16
CA TRP A 125 8.73 -2.45 -1.76
C TRP A 125 8.43 -1.33 -0.76
N THR A 126 7.56 -0.37 -1.11
CA THR A 126 7.05 0.63 -0.17
C THR A 126 5.80 0.11 0.52
N VAL A 127 5.77 0.11 1.85
CA VAL A 127 4.58 -0.26 2.63
C VAL A 127 3.53 0.84 2.45
N ILE A 128 2.42 0.49 1.80
CA ILE A 128 1.33 1.42 1.48
C ILE A 128 0.08 1.21 2.32
N LEU A 129 -0.10 -0.01 2.86
CA LEU A 129 -1.23 -0.34 3.72
C LEU A 129 -0.84 -1.45 4.72
N TRP A 130 -1.50 -1.49 5.87
CA TRP A 130 -1.33 -2.53 6.91
C TRP A 130 -2.57 -2.60 7.81
N ASN A 131 -2.72 -3.71 8.55
CA ASN A 131 -3.74 -3.81 9.60
C ASN A 131 -3.18 -3.48 10.99
N GLU A 132 -4.08 -3.34 11.97
CA GLU A 132 -3.69 -3.02 13.35
C GLU A 132 -2.81 -4.11 13.97
N ALA A 133 -3.08 -5.38 13.67
CA ALA A 133 -2.27 -6.49 14.16
C ALA A 133 -0.81 -6.37 13.71
N TRP A 134 -0.57 -6.01 12.44
CA TRP A 134 0.79 -5.77 11.95
C TRP A 134 1.46 -4.58 12.65
N ALA A 135 0.75 -3.47 12.81
CA ALA A 135 1.28 -2.30 13.51
C ALA A 135 1.68 -2.63 14.96
N SER A 136 0.87 -3.43 15.64
CA SER A 136 1.16 -3.90 17.01
C SER A 136 2.40 -4.80 17.06
N VAL A 137 2.48 -5.81 16.20
CA VAL A 137 3.62 -6.74 16.13
C VAL A 137 4.92 -6.04 15.78
N MET A 138 4.88 -5.02 14.92
CA MET A 138 6.06 -4.24 14.53
C MET A 138 6.42 -3.12 15.53
N GLY A 139 5.59 -2.93 16.58
CA GLY A 139 5.80 -1.92 17.63
C GLY A 139 5.46 -0.49 17.20
N CYS A 140 5.20 -0.24 15.95
CA CYS A 140 4.71 1.04 15.39
C CYS A 140 4.22 0.82 13.97
N GLY A 141 3.26 1.63 13.52
CA GLY A 141 2.99 1.78 12.09
C GLY A 141 4.20 2.41 11.38
N PRO A 142 4.31 2.28 10.05
CA PRO A 142 5.35 3.00 9.32
C PRO A 142 5.22 4.50 9.57
N ALA A 143 6.37 5.19 9.68
CA ALA A 143 6.42 6.62 9.94
C ALA A 143 5.46 7.39 9.01
N PRO A 144 4.65 8.33 9.53
CA PRO A 144 3.78 9.15 8.70
C PRO A 144 4.63 10.08 7.83
N GLY A 145 4.25 10.22 6.56
CA GLY A 145 4.88 11.18 5.65
C GLY A 145 5.55 10.57 4.42
N PRO A 146 5.90 11.42 3.46
CA PRO A 146 6.69 11.04 2.30
C PRO A 146 8.12 10.79 2.74
N GLY A 147 8.65 9.60 2.45
CA GLY A 147 10.03 9.29 2.76
C GLY A 147 10.34 7.81 2.57
N ARG A 148 11.62 7.49 2.66
CA ARG A 148 12.12 6.12 2.48
C ARG A 148 11.91 5.23 3.70
N ASP A 149 11.42 5.77 4.83
CA ASP A 149 11.21 5.02 6.08
C ASP A 149 10.19 3.89 5.95
N ARG A 150 9.25 4.03 4.99
CA ARG A 150 8.29 2.99 4.65
C ARG A 150 8.81 1.98 3.63
N ASN A 151 9.96 2.23 3.02
CA ASN A 151 10.48 1.37 1.98
C ASN A 151 11.33 0.25 2.58
N VAL A 152 10.91 -0.99 2.37
CA VAL A 152 11.58 -2.20 2.91
C VAL A 152 12.98 -2.35 2.33
N ALA A 153 13.17 -2.09 1.04
CA ALA A 153 14.48 -2.17 0.40
C ALA A 153 15.44 -1.12 0.97
N TRP A 154 14.97 0.11 1.17
CA TRP A 154 15.77 1.15 1.81
C TRP A 154 16.21 0.75 3.21
N ARG A 155 15.25 0.33 4.07
CA ARG A 155 15.54 -0.08 5.45
C ARG A 155 16.55 -1.23 5.50
N LEU A 156 16.40 -2.21 4.61
CA LEU A 156 17.28 -3.38 4.52
C LEU A 156 18.72 -2.99 4.18
N PHE A 157 18.93 -2.21 3.12
CA PHE A 157 20.27 -1.92 2.57
C PHE A 157 20.92 -0.70 3.19
N ALA A 158 20.17 0.23 3.78
CA ALA A 158 20.70 1.33 4.59
C ALA A 158 20.99 0.93 6.05
N GLY A 159 20.68 -0.32 6.44
CA GLY A 159 20.95 -0.82 7.78
C GLY A 159 20.06 -0.19 8.87
N VAL A 160 18.83 0.21 8.51
CA VAL A 160 17.88 0.77 9.48
C VAL A 160 17.37 -0.35 10.40
N PRO A 161 17.57 -0.26 11.71
CA PRO A 161 17.09 -1.28 12.65
C PRO A 161 15.58 -1.50 12.54
N GLY A 162 15.14 -2.73 12.74
CA GLY A 162 13.74 -3.13 12.74
C GLY A 162 13.46 -4.28 13.70
N ALA A 163 12.20 -4.63 13.86
CA ALA A 163 11.77 -5.72 14.72
C ALA A 163 12.06 -7.12 14.12
N LEU A 164 12.36 -7.19 12.81
CA LEU A 164 12.60 -8.46 12.11
C LEU A 164 14.07 -8.82 12.12
N PHE A 165 14.37 -10.01 12.59
CA PHE A 165 15.72 -10.57 12.63
C PHE A 165 15.81 -11.79 11.72
N ARG A 166 16.88 -11.82 10.95
CA ARG A 166 17.22 -12.91 10.03
C ARG A 166 18.63 -13.39 10.32
N SER A 167 18.87 -14.67 10.16
CA SER A 167 20.24 -15.19 10.08
C SER A 167 20.95 -14.59 8.85
N SER A 168 22.28 -14.68 8.81
CA SER A 168 23.07 -14.16 7.69
C SER A 168 22.60 -14.76 6.35
N GLY A 169 22.37 -16.08 6.29
CA GLY A 169 21.90 -16.75 5.08
C GLY A 169 20.48 -16.38 4.67
N GLN A 170 19.57 -16.11 5.63
CA GLN A 170 18.23 -15.59 5.35
C GLN A 170 18.29 -14.16 4.83
N THR A 171 19.12 -13.31 5.45
CA THR A 171 19.34 -11.93 5.00
C THR A 171 19.85 -11.91 3.56
N GLU A 172 20.84 -12.72 3.22
CA GLU A 172 21.39 -12.79 1.85
C GLU A 172 20.34 -13.19 0.81
N ARG A 173 19.49 -14.17 1.14
CA ARG A 173 18.40 -14.61 0.25
C ARG A 173 17.34 -13.53 0.08
N PHE A 174 16.97 -12.87 1.17
CA PHE A 174 15.98 -11.79 1.13
C PHE A 174 16.50 -10.57 0.35
N GLU A 175 17.76 -10.18 0.55
CA GLU A 175 18.43 -9.13 -0.23
C GLU A 175 18.41 -9.44 -1.73
N ALA A 176 18.73 -10.66 -2.11
CA ALA A 176 18.70 -11.09 -3.51
C ALA A 176 17.28 -11.05 -4.09
N THR A 177 16.26 -11.44 -3.30
CA THR A 177 14.85 -11.37 -3.69
C THR A 177 14.41 -9.93 -3.92
N VAL A 178 14.69 -9.04 -2.98
CA VAL A 178 14.31 -7.61 -3.08
C VAL A 178 14.97 -6.96 -4.30
N VAL A 179 16.25 -7.24 -4.55
CA VAL A 179 16.96 -6.71 -5.73
C VAL A 179 16.37 -7.25 -7.03
N ALA A 180 16.06 -8.56 -7.09
CA ALA A 180 15.44 -9.17 -8.28
C ALA A 180 14.07 -8.54 -8.57
N ASP A 181 13.27 -8.29 -7.54
CA ASP A 181 11.96 -7.66 -7.68
C ASP A 181 12.06 -6.18 -8.09
N LEU A 182 12.99 -5.42 -7.52
CA LEU A 182 13.24 -4.04 -7.94
C LEU A 182 13.70 -3.96 -9.40
N ARG A 183 14.50 -4.91 -9.89
CA ARG A 183 14.89 -4.98 -11.31
C ARG A 183 13.69 -5.21 -12.23
N LYS A 184 12.79 -6.12 -11.84
CA LYS A 184 11.53 -6.34 -12.57
C LYS A 184 10.66 -5.08 -12.55
N ALA A 185 10.58 -4.41 -11.39
CA ALA A 185 9.84 -3.17 -11.25
C ALA A 185 10.40 -2.06 -12.15
N VAL A 186 11.72 -1.84 -12.18
CA VAL A 186 12.35 -0.85 -13.08
C VAL A 186 12.09 -1.16 -14.55
N ALA A 187 12.16 -2.43 -14.95
CA ALA A 187 11.84 -2.83 -16.33
C ALA A 187 10.36 -2.60 -16.68
N LYS A 188 9.45 -2.82 -15.72
CA LYS A 188 8.01 -2.64 -15.90
C LYS A 188 7.57 -1.18 -15.81
N TYR A 189 8.25 -0.38 -14.99
CA TYR A 189 7.92 1.01 -14.68
C TYR A 189 9.09 1.97 -14.98
N PRO A 190 9.53 2.07 -16.24
CA PRO A 190 10.74 2.80 -16.61
C PRO A 190 10.64 4.33 -16.42
N ALA A 191 9.41 4.88 -16.39
CA ALA A 191 9.18 6.31 -16.19
C ALA A 191 9.00 6.71 -14.72
N ASP A 192 9.06 5.76 -13.77
CA ASP A 192 8.91 6.07 -12.35
C ASP A 192 10.16 6.73 -11.78
N VAL A 193 10.05 8.03 -11.52
CA VAL A 193 11.15 8.84 -10.96
C VAL A 193 11.48 8.44 -9.52
N GLY A 194 10.47 8.06 -8.72
CA GLY A 194 10.64 7.62 -7.34
C GLY A 194 11.41 6.31 -7.24
N LEU A 195 11.05 5.33 -8.07
CA LEU A 195 11.73 4.05 -8.16
C LEU A 195 13.17 4.21 -8.69
N SER A 196 13.36 5.01 -9.73
CA SER A 196 14.69 5.29 -10.29
C SER A 196 15.60 5.99 -9.26
N SER A 197 15.07 6.97 -8.51
CA SER A 197 15.78 7.63 -7.42
C SER A 197 16.12 6.65 -6.29
N LEU A 198 15.19 5.76 -5.91
CA LEU A 198 15.43 4.74 -4.89
C LEU A 198 16.62 3.84 -5.28
N VAL A 199 16.62 3.34 -6.51
CA VAL A 199 17.69 2.45 -7.02
C VAL A 199 19.03 3.19 -7.08
N ALA A 200 19.04 4.45 -7.52
CA ALA A 200 20.24 5.27 -7.57
C ALA A 200 20.84 5.48 -6.17
N ASP A 201 20.01 5.83 -5.19
CA ASP A 201 20.46 6.04 -3.81
C ASP A 201 20.94 4.75 -3.16
N LEU A 202 20.22 3.62 -3.34
CA LEU A 202 20.65 2.31 -2.85
C LEU A 202 21.98 1.88 -3.49
N THR A 203 22.16 2.15 -4.77
CA THR A 203 23.42 1.88 -5.48
C THR A 203 24.57 2.73 -4.95
N SER A 204 24.31 3.96 -4.54
CA SER A 204 25.34 4.86 -3.98
C SER A 204 25.69 4.53 -2.54
N CYS A 205 24.71 4.26 -1.67
CA CYS A 205 24.93 4.08 -0.23
C CYS A 205 25.29 2.64 0.18
N SER A 206 24.88 1.61 -0.60
CA SER A 206 25.11 0.21 -0.24
C SER A 206 26.00 -0.54 -1.23
N ARG A 207 27.20 -0.94 -0.77
CA ARG A 207 28.08 -1.83 -1.57
C ARG A 207 27.43 -3.16 -1.87
N ARG A 208 26.66 -3.69 -0.91
CA ARG A 208 25.96 -4.98 -1.04
C ARG A 208 24.85 -4.90 -2.09
N PHE A 209 24.03 -3.84 -2.05
CA PHE A 209 22.99 -3.60 -3.07
C PHE A 209 23.63 -3.52 -4.46
N ARG A 210 24.68 -2.70 -4.62
CA ARG A 210 25.38 -2.52 -5.90
C ARG A 210 25.90 -3.84 -6.45
N ALA A 211 26.53 -4.68 -5.62
CA ALA A 211 27.05 -5.97 -6.03
C ALA A 211 25.93 -6.90 -6.54
N LEU A 212 24.81 -6.99 -5.83
CA LEU A 212 23.64 -7.79 -6.23
C LEU A 212 22.97 -7.22 -7.48
N TRP A 213 22.86 -5.89 -7.58
CA TRP A 213 22.27 -5.20 -8.73
C TRP A 213 23.06 -5.50 -10.02
N MET A 214 24.38 -5.50 -9.96
CA MET A 214 25.27 -5.77 -11.09
C MET A 214 25.31 -7.27 -11.48
N LYS A 215 25.17 -8.17 -10.51
CA LYS A 215 25.25 -9.62 -10.75
C LYS A 215 24.11 -10.16 -11.61
N GLY A 216 22.91 -9.59 -11.47
CA GLY A 216 21.80 -9.94 -12.33
C GLY A 216 20.99 -11.18 -11.97
N ASP A 217 21.49 -12.01 -11.08
CA ASP A 217 20.83 -13.23 -10.64
C ASP A 217 19.92 -12.94 -9.44
N GLY A 218 18.72 -13.51 -9.42
CA GLY A 218 17.82 -13.43 -8.27
C GLY A 218 16.64 -14.37 -8.43
N THR A 219 16.42 -15.21 -7.44
CA THR A 219 15.20 -16.00 -7.27
C THR A 219 14.25 -15.25 -6.34
N SER A 220 12.98 -15.16 -6.71
CA SER A 220 11.96 -14.59 -5.83
C SER A 220 11.60 -15.63 -4.77
N ILE A 221 11.89 -15.35 -3.50
CA ILE A 221 11.46 -16.17 -2.36
C ILE A 221 10.12 -15.61 -1.91
N ARG A 222 9.13 -16.49 -1.76
CA ARG A 222 7.77 -16.10 -1.37
C ARG A 222 7.41 -16.51 0.06
N ALA A 223 8.22 -17.36 0.68
CA ALA A 223 8.06 -17.80 2.06
C ALA A 223 9.42 -17.87 2.75
N GLU A 224 9.53 -17.34 3.95
CA GLU A 224 10.72 -17.42 4.82
C GLU A 224 10.32 -17.45 6.29
N GLN A 225 11.15 -18.08 7.13
CA GLN A 225 11.03 -17.97 8.57
C GLN A 225 11.93 -16.86 9.10
N VAL A 226 11.44 -16.06 10.02
CA VAL A 226 12.18 -14.96 10.65
C VAL A 226 11.82 -14.87 12.13
N VAL A 227 12.64 -14.19 12.90
CA VAL A 227 12.34 -13.88 14.29
C VAL A 227 11.87 -12.44 14.40
N VAL A 228 10.70 -12.24 15.00
CA VAL A 228 10.22 -10.92 15.44
C VAL A 228 10.62 -10.73 16.90
N ARG A 229 11.31 -9.62 17.20
CA ARG A 229 11.57 -9.20 18.57
C ARG A 229 10.53 -8.19 19.01
N HIS A 230 9.60 -8.65 19.81
CA HIS A 230 8.54 -7.82 20.37
C HIS A 230 8.86 -7.47 21.84
N HIS A 231 8.66 -6.21 22.20
CA HIS A 231 9.06 -5.69 23.53
C HIS A 231 8.34 -6.34 24.71
N ASP A 232 7.08 -6.77 24.53
CA ASP A 232 6.28 -7.36 25.62
C ASP A 232 6.32 -8.89 25.67
N VAL A 233 6.34 -9.54 24.49
CA VAL A 233 6.21 -11.01 24.43
C VAL A 233 7.52 -11.72 24.07
N GLY A 234 8.58 -10.95 23.81
CA GLY A 234 9.90 -11.49 23.50
C GLY A 234 10.06 -11.90 22.04
N GLU A 235 10.89 -12.90 21.78
CA GLU A 235 11.14 -13.41 20.44
C GLU A 235 10.01 -14.34 19.99
N ILE A 236 9.59 -14.19 18.73
CA ILE A 236 8.52 -14.95 18.08
C ILE A 236 9.07 -15.47 16.77
N ASP A 237 9.10 -16.78 16.57
CA ASP A 237 9.38 -17.38 15.26
C ASP A 237 8.14 -17.26 14.39
N VAL A 238 8.26 -16.57 13.26
CA VAL A 238 7.16 -16.35 12.32
C VAL A 238 7.51 -16.79 10.92
N ASP A 239 6.52 -17.31 10.22
CA ASP A 239 6.57 -17.56 8.78
C ASP A 239 6.08 -16.30 8.07
N LEU A 240 6.91 -15.75 7.18
CA LEU A 240 6.56 -14.65 6.28
C LEU A 240 6.19 -15.20 4.91
N ASP A 241 4.91 -15.12 4.59
CA ASP A 241 4.39 -15.49 3.26
C ASP A 241 4.11 -14.24 2.43
N THR A 242 4.70 -14.18 1.23
CA THR A 242 4.49 -13.08 0.29
C THR A 242 3.61 -13.53 -0.87
N MET A 243 2.43 -12.94 -1.00
CA MET A 243 1.51 -13.18 -2.10
C MET A 243 1.45 -11.97 -3.02
N ALA A 244 1.62 -12.21 -4.33
CA ALA A 244 1.45 -11.18 -5.34
C ALA A 244 -0.03 -11.04 -5.72
N PHE A 245 -0.49 -9.81 -5.82
CA PHE A 245 -1.79 -9.46 -6.36
C PHE A 245 -1.59 -8.71 -7.66
N ASP A 246 -2.20 -9.18 -8.74
CA ASP A 246 -2.08 -8.57 -10.06
C ASP A 246 -2.73 -7.17 -10.12
N ASP A 247 -3.81 -6.95 -9.37
CA ASP A 247 -4.44 -5.65 -9.23
C ASP A 247 -3.52 -4.69 -8.47
N GLY A 248 -2.86 -3.81 -9.20
CA GLY A 248 -1.92 -2.81 -8.67
C GLY A 248 -0.49 -3.30 -8.44
N ASP A 249 -0.11 -4.50 -8.88
CA ASP A 249 1.23 -5.09 -8.66
C ASP A 249 1.65 -5.06 -7.18
N LEU A 250 0.69 -5.45 -6.33
CA LEU A 250 0.80 -5.41 -4.88
C LEU A 250 1.39 -6.70 -4.32
N ARG A 251 2.10 -6.57 -3.20
CA ARG A 251 2.60 -7.69 -2.40
C ARG A 251 1.98 -7.66 -1.02
N PHE A 252 1.20 -8.68 -0.70
CA PHE A 252 0.71 -8.93 0.65
C PHE A 252 1.74 -9.75 1.39
N ILE A 253 2.17 -9.29 2.55
CA ILE A 253 3.12 -9.97 3.42
C ILE A 253 2.38 -10.35 4.69
N PHE A 254 2.18 -11.66 4.88
CA PHE A 254 1.49 -12.26 6.01
C PHE A 254 2.51 -12.74 7.02
N PHE A 255 2.21 -12.53 8.29
CA PHE A 255 2.99 -13.05 9.41
C PHE A 255 2.17 -14.14 10.09
N THR A 256 2.63 -15.37 10.02
CA THR A 256 1.95 -16.52 10.61
C THR A 256 2.89 -17.31 11.51
N ALA A 257 2.33 -18.17 12.33
CA ALA A 257 3.08 -19.14 13.13
C ALA A 257 2.34 -20.48 13.13
N ALA A 258 3.07 -21.57 13.26
CA ALA A 258 2.47 -22.92 13.25
C ALA A 258 1.40 -23.07 14.35
N PRO A 259 0.20 -23.55 14.00
CA PRO A 259 -0.89 -23.70 14.97
C PRO A 259 -0.49 -24.56 16.18
N GLY A 260 -0.90 -24.15 17.37
CA GLY A 260 -0.63 -24.89 18.61
C GLY A 260 0.76 -24.68 19.19
N THR A 261 1.59 -23.84 18.59
CA THR A 261 2.92 -23.48 19.13
C THR A 261 2.85 -22.31 20.10
N VAL A 262 3.90 -22.15 20.91
CA VAL A 262 4.07 -20.99 21.79
C VAL A 262 4.15 -19.69 20.97
N ASP A 263 4.75 -19.75 19.78
CA ASP A 263 4.89 -18.60 18.90
C ASP A 263 3.55 -18.17 18.30
N ALA A 264 2.64 -19.09 17.99
CA ALA A 264 1.27 -18.74 17.61
C ALA A 264 0.52 -17.97 18.71
N VAL A 265 0.69 -18.38 19.97
CA VAL A 265 0.10 -17.68 21.13
C VAL A 265 0.74 -16.30 21.32
N ARG A 266 2.06 -16.20 21.22
CA ARG A 266 2.80 -14.93 21.32
C ARG A 266 2.42 -13.97 20.20
N LEU A 267 2.33 -14.47 18.95
CA LEU A 267 1.94 -13.66 17.80
C LEU A 267 0.54 -13.10 17.95
N ALA A 268 -0.42 -13.91 18.39
CA ALA A 268 -1.78 -13.47 18.68
C ALA A 268 -1.79 -12.41 19.80
N ALA A 269 -1.03 -12.63 20.89
CA ALA A 269 -0.93 -11.67 21.99
C ALA A 269 -0.27 -10.34 21.56
N ALA A 270 0.74 -10.39 20.69
CA ALA A 270 1.38 -9.20 20.11
C ALA A 270 0.43 -8.41 19.22
N GLY A 271 -0.38 -9.12 18.39
CA GLY A 271 -1.30 -8.50 17.42
C GLY A 271 -2.52 -7.81 18.05
N THR A 272 -2.90 -8.16 19.28
CA THR A 272 -4.08 -7.58 19.97
C THR A 272 -3.74 -6.36 20.84
N ARG A 273 -2.47 -6.05 21.04
CA ARG A 273 -2.04 -4.93 21.88
C ARG A 273 -1.93 -3.65 21.05
N ARG A 274 -2.56 -2.60 21.53
CA ARG A 274 -2.45 -1.27 20.93
C ARG A 274 -1.01 -0.77 21.08
N PRO A 275 -0.34 -0.31 20.00
CA PRO A 275 1.00 0.26 20.14
C PRO A 275 0.97 1.45 21.12
N PRO A 276 2.03 1.69 21.89
CA PRO A 276 2.12 2.87 22.73
C PRO A 276 2.03 4.13 21.87
N VAL A 277 1.24 5.11 22.33
CA VAL A 277 0.98 6.40 21.68
C VAL A 277 2.26 7.24 21.62
#